data_bc4cbfc2461890158fbaa240c689b0aa
#
_entry.id   bc4cbfc2461890158fbaa240c689b0aa
#
_cell.length_a   1.000
_cell.length_b   1.000
_cell.length_c   1.000
_cell.angle_alpha   90.00
_cell.angle_beta   90.00
_cell.angle_gamma   90.00
#
_symmetry.space_group_name_H-M   'P 1'
#
loop_
_entity.id
_entity.type
_entity.pdbx_description
1 polymer ?
#
loop_
_entity_poly.entity_id
_entity_poly.type
_entity_poly.pdbx_seq_one_letter_code
_entity_poly.pdbx_strand_id
1 'polypeptide(L)'
;WQNPFEGEPRILATPHIGAATREAQPRIAKYVARTTELLSRYGMIRNCVYRPRASIQFDAPKDGCLVSVVHADKRGTKKAVDDAIYEAGANNVRSAHIDFPEFGVAYELSALDRELTSDDVATIGARAAEITGDDAAIRLVRTIPLV
;
A
#
# COMPACT_ATOMS: atom_id res chain seq x y z
N TRP A 1 28.02 -7.54 -26.82
CA TRP A 1 27.36 -6.23 -26.68
C TRP A 1 28.35 -5.13 -27.02
N GLN A 2 28.03 -4.28 -28.00
CA GLN A 2 28.83 -3.12 -28.34
C GLN A 2 28.21 -1.88 -27.69
N ASN A 3 29.04 -1.04 -27.08
CA ASN A 3 28.56 0.21 -26.52
C ASN A 3 28.15 1.18 -27.64
N PRO A 4 26.86 1.53 -27.80
CA PRO A 4 26.41 2.40 -28.88
C PRO A 4 26.93 3.85 -28.75
N PHE A 5 27.54 4.19 -27.65
CA PHE A 5 28.08 5.52 -27.35
C PHE A 5 29.63 5.58 -27.38
N GLU A 6 30.27 4.48 -27.85
CA GLU A 6 31.73 4.46 -27.96
C GLU A 6 32.22 5.51 -28.93
N GLY A 7 33.13 6.37 -28.45
CA GLY A 7 33.67 7.46 -29.27
C GLY A 7 32.86 8.75 -29.32
N GLU A 8 31.69 8.84 -28.66
CA GLU A 8 30.90 10.08 -28.60
C GLU A 8 31.44 10.99 -27.47
N PRO A 9 32.16 12.11 -27.81
CA PRO A 9 32.85 12.91 -26.79
C PRO A 9 31.95 13.68 -25.82
N ARG A 10 30.66 13.77 -26.12
CA ARG A 10 29.67 14.42 -25.25
C ARG A 10 29.06 13.47 -24.23
N ILE A 11 29.41 12.18 -24.29
CA ILE A 11 28.86 11.14 -23.39
C ILE A 11 30.00 10.55 -22.56
N LEU A 12 29.86 10.70 -21.25
CA LEU A 12 30.71 10.00 -20.29
C LEU A 12 29.99 8.71 -19.86
N ALA A 13 30.46 7.58 -20.36
CA ALA A 13 29.96 6.28 -19.94
C ALA A 13 30.85 5.73 -18.80
N THR A 14 30.21 5.34 -17.69
CA THR A 14 30.87 4.67 -16.56
C THR A 14 30.31 3.26 -16.38
N PRO A 15 31.05 2.35 -15.77
CA PRO A 15 30.48 1.09 -15.29
C PRO A 15 29.30 1.38 -14.34
N HIS A 16 28.40 0.41 -14.14
CA HIS A 16 27.24 0.55 -13.25
C HIS A 16 27.69 0.67 -11.78
N ILE A 17 28.25 1.80 -11.41
CA ILE A 17 28.87 2.05 -10.10
C ILE A 17 28.05 2.96 -9.18
N GLY A 18 26.90 3.47 -9.64
CA GLY A 18 26.11 4.44 -8.87
C GLY A 18 25.69 3.98 -7.48
N ALA A 19 25.47 2.67 -7.32
CA ALA A 19 25.13 2.05 -6.02
C ALA A 19 26.36 1.43 -5.31
N ALA A 20 27.53 1.38 -5.94
CA ALA A 20 28.70 0.66 -5.43
C ALA A 20 29.69 1.54 -4.65
N THR A 21 29.32 2.78 -4.32
CA THR A 21 30.17 3.66 -3.53
C THR A 21 29.99 3.46 -2.03
N ARG A 22 31.00 3.79 -1.24
CA ARG A 22 30.96 3.70 0.23
C ARG A 22 29.83 4.54 0.82
N GLU A 23 29.52 5.68 0.20
CA GLU A 23 28.46 6.59 0.64
C GLU A 23 27.07 6.10 0.23
N ALA A 24 26.95 5.44 -0.92
CA ALA A 24 25.65 4.93 -1.41
C ALA A 24 25.14 3.76 -0.56
N GLN A 25 26.00 2.84 -0.17
CA GLN A 25 25.62 1.62 0.55
C GLN A 25 24.85 1.89 1.85
N PRO A 26 25.30 2.75 2.78
CA PRO A 26 24.54 3.07 3.98
C PRO A 26 23.19 3.77 3.70
N ARG A 27 23.15 4.59 2.65
CA ARG A 27 21.90 5.27 2.24
C ARG A 27 20.89 4.28 1.70
N ILE A 28 21.32 3.36 0.85
CA ILE A 28 20.48 2.29 0.31
C ILE A 28 19.96 1.42 1.45
N ALA A 29 20.81 0.98 2.37
CA ALA A 29 20.43 0.17 3.51
C ALA A 29 19.35 0.85 4.37
N LYS A 30 19.54 2.12 4.72
CA LYS A 30 18.54 2.92 5.47
C LYS A 30 17.23 3.06 4.70
N TYR A 31 17.31 3.29 3.38
CA TYR A 31 16.13 3.44 2.55
C TYR A 31 15.32 2.15 2.50
N VAL A 32 15.99 1.01 2.27
CA VAL A 32 15.34 -0.31 2.23
C VAL A 32 14.75 -0.68 3.59
N ALA A 33 15.51 -0.52 4.68
CA ALA A 33 15.03 -0.79 6.03
C ALA A 33 13.77 0.04 6.35
N ARG A 34 13.79 1.34 6.06
CA ARG A 34 12.62 2.21 6.28
C ARG A 34 11.44 1.84 5.41
N THR A 35 11.67 1.46 4.15
CA THR A 35 10.61 1.02 3.25
C THR A 35 9.94 -0.27 3.74
N THR A 36 10.76 -1.23 4.18
CA THR A 36 10.27 -2.49 4.77
C THR A 36 9.49 -2.24 6.07
N GLU A 37 10.01 -1.37 6.93
CA GLU A 37 9.32 -0.99 8.17
C GLU A 37 7.96 -0.36 7.89
N LEU A 38 7.88 0.60 6.98
CA LEU A 38 6.62 1.27 6.61
C LEU A 38 5.58 0.28 6.13
N LEU A 39 5.97 -0.67 5.27
CA LEU A 39 5.05 -1.70 4.77
C LEU A 39 4.65 -2.69 5.87
N SER A 40 5.64 -3.22 6.62
CA SER A 40 5.40 -4.28 7.60
C SER A 40 4.66 -3.79 8.83
N ARG A 41 4.97 -2.59 9.33
CA ARG A 41 4.37 -2.05 10.56
C ARG A 41 3.11 -1.22 10.31
N TYR A 42 3.03 -0.51 9.19
CA TYR A 42 1.97 0.47 8.95
C TYR A 42 1.16 0.21 7.67
N GLY A 43 1.49 -0.80 6.89
CA GLY A 43 0.84 -1.04 5.60
C GLY A 43 1.13 0.04 4.55
N MET A 44 2.07 0.96 4.81
CA MET A 44 2.37 2.06 3.92
C MET A 44 3.25 1.60 2.75
N ILE A 45 2.91 2.02 1.54
CA ILE A 45 3.68 1.75 0.33
C ILE A 45 4.54 2.98 0.02
N ARG A 46 5.85 2.78 -0.09
CA ARG A 46 6.78 3.85 -0.39
C ARG A 46 7.45 3.64 -1.74
N ASN A 47 7.17 4.56 -2.69
CA ASN A 47 7.81 4.60 -3.99
C ASN A 47 7.85 3.23 -4.70
N CYS A 48 6.71 2.53 -4.73
CA CYS A 48 6.59 1.30 -5.49
C CYS A 48 6.87 1.58 -6.96
N VAL A 49 7.84 0.87 -7.55
CA VAL A 49 8.21 1.00 -8.97
C VAL A 49 7.42 0.05 -9.86
N TYR A 50 6.70 -0.89 -9.26
CA TYR A 50 5.80 -1.79 -9.96
C TYR A 50 4.57 -1.04 -10.47
N ARG A 51 3.89 -1.58 -11.44
CA ARG A 51 2.72 -0.91 -12.05
C ARG A 51 1.46 -1.09 -11.21
N PRO A 52 0.71 -0.02 -10.95
CA PRO A 52 1.08 1.38 -11.18
C PRO A 52 2.19 1.82 -10.20
N ARG A 53 2.98 2.81 -10.58
CA ARG A 53 3.89 3.45 -9.63
C ARG A 53 3.08 4.14 -8.56
N ALA A 54 3.29 3.74 -7.32
CA ALA A 54 2.43 4.14 -6.23
C ALA A 54 3.19 4.50 -4.97
N SER A 55 2.60 5.42 -4.21
CA SER A 55 3.06 5.75 -2.87
C SER A 55 1.84 6.05 -2.01
N ILE A 56 1.68 5.30 -0.92
CA ILE A 56 0.72 5.56 0.13
C ILE A 56 1.49 5.81 1.40
N GLN A 57 1.62 7.07 1.78
CA GLN A 57 2.26 7.49 3.01
C GLN A 57 1.47 8.65 3.61
N PHE A 58 1.10 8.53 4.85
CA PHE A 58 0.51 9.61 5.64
C PHE A 58 0.88 9.43 7.10
N ASP A 59 0.77 10.51 7.86
CA ASP A 59 0.98 10.44 9.30
C ASP A 59 -0.12 9.58 9.92
N ALA A 60 0.29 8.61 10.74
CA ALA A 60 -0.65 7.83 11.51
C ALA A 60 -1.40 8.75 12.48
N PRO A 61 -2.72 8.56 12.70
CA PRO A 61 -3.44 9.30 13.73
C PRO A 61 -2.81 9.00 15.09
N LYS A 62 -2.96 9.93 16.03
CA LYS A 62 -2.41 9.74 17.40
C LYS A 62 -3.13 8.64 18.17
N ASP A 63 -4.42 8.49 17.89
CA ASP A 63 -5.32 7.51 18.49
C ASP A 63 -6.01 6.74 17.36
N GLY A 64 -6.45 5.50 17.62
CA GLY A 64 -7.14 4.68 16.64
C GLY A 64 -6.27 3.60 15.99
N CYS A 65 -6.53 3.30 14.74
CA CYS A 65 -5.79 2.28 14.01
C CYS A 65 -5.61 2.61 12.53
N LEU A 66 -4.68 1.90 11.88
CA LEU A 66 -4.65 1.78 10.43
C LEU A 66 -5.31 0.47 10.02
N VAL A 67 -6.08 0.52 8.94
CA VAL A 67 -6.70 -0.66 8.34
C VAL A 67 -6.23 -0.76 6.89
N SER A 68 -5.57 -1.86 6.56
CA SER A 68 -5.22 -2.16 5.18
C SER A 68 -6.11 -3.26 4.64
N VAL A 69 -6.63 -3.04 3.44
CA VAL A 69 -7.52 -3.96 2.75
C VAL A 69 -6.96 -4.26 1.35
N VAL A 70 -6.81 -5.53 1.04
CA VAL A 70 -6.62 -6.02 -0.33
C VAL A 70 -7.95 -6.58 -0.79
N HIS A 71 -8.47 -6.08 -1.90
CA HIS A 71 -9.77 -6.49 -2.40
C HIS A 71 -9.78 -6.63 -3.92
N ALA A 72 -10.80 -7.30 -4.46
CA ALA A 72 -11.02 -7.35 -5.90
C ALA A 72 -11.28 -5.94 -6.44
N ASP A 73 -10.68 -5.62 -7.58
CA ASP A 73 -10.96 -4.39 -8.33
C ASP A 73 -12.30 -4.54 -9.08
N LYS A 74 -13.39 -4.50 -8.30
CA LYS A 74 -14.77 -4.61 -8.78
C LYS A 74 -15.61 -3.45 -8.26
N ARG A 75 -16.58 -3.05 -9.09
CA ARG A 75 -17.56 -2.04 -8.70
C ARG A 75 -18.28 -2.46 -7.41
N GLY A 76 -18.26 -1.58 -6.42
CA GLY A 76 -18.93 -1.76 -5.13
C GLY A 76 -18.04 -2.28 -4.01
N THR A 77 -16.87 -2.86 -4.28
CA THR A 77 -16.00 -3.40 -3.23
C THR A 77 -15.52 -2.32 -2.27
N LYS A 78 -15.00 -1.20 -2.82
CA LYS A 78 -14.58 -0.07 -1.98
C LYS A 78 -15.74 0.49 -1.16
N LYS A 79 -16.93 0.63 -1.77
CA LYS A 79 -18.12 1.07 -1.04
C LYS A 79 -18.46 0.15 0.12
N ALA A 80 -18.33 -1.18 -0.07
CA ALA A 80 -18.58 -2.14 1.00
C ALA A 80 -17.62 -1.95 2.18
N VAL A 81 -16.35 -1.65 1.90
CA VAL A 81 -15.35 -1.35 2.94
C VAL A 81 -15.73 -0.08 3.70
N ASP A 82 -16.06 1.00 2.98
CA ASP A 82 -16.44 2.28 3.59
C ASP A 82 -17.74 2.14 4.42
N ASP A 83 -18.76 1.43 3.90
CA ASP A 83 -20.01 1.19 4.61
C ASP A 83 -19.79 0.38 5.91
N ALA A 84 -18.96 -0.66 5.86
CA ALA A 84 -18.66 -1.48 7.04
C ALA A 84 -17.90 -0.69 8.12
N ILE A 85 -16.95 0.18 7.72
CA ILE A 85 -16.25 1.09 8.64
C ILE A 85 -17.25 2.05 9.29
N TYR A 86 -18.17 2.61 8.52
CA TYR A 86 -19.21 3.50 9.02
C TYR A 86 -20.15 2.77 10.00
N GLU A 87 -20.62 1.57 9.67
CA GLU A 87 -21.49 0.75 10.52
C GLU A 87 -20.80 0.35 11.84
N ALA A 88 -19.48 0.16 11.80
CA ALA A 88 -18.67 -0.05 13.00
C ALA A 88 -18.56 1.20 13.90
N GLY A 89 -19.12 2.34 13.48
CA GLY A 89 -19.04 3.60 14.22
C GLY A 89 -17.65 4.22 14.21
N ALA A 90 -16.79 3.83 13.27
CA ALA A 90 -15.48 4.41 13.09
C ALA A 90 -15.53 5.56 12.06
N ASN A 91 -14.76 6.61 12.32
CA ASN A 91 -14.56 7.69 11.37
C ASN A 91 -13.29 7.43 10.55
N ASN A 92 -13.45 7.40 9.22
CA ASN A 92 -12.32 7.31 8.31
C ASN A 92 -11.67 8.70 8.17
N VAL A 93 -10.66 8.96 8.99
CA VAL A 93 -9.96 10.26 9.06
C VAL A 93 -9.16 10.51 7.79
N ARG A 94 -8.60 9.45 7.21
CA ARG A 94 -7.82 9.51 5.97
C ARG A 94 -7.80 8.16 5.29
N SER A 95 -7.96 8.14 3.97
CA SER A 95 -7.76 6.93 3.18
C SER A 95 -6.95 7.19 1.92
N ALA A 96 -6.32 6.14 1.43
CA ALA A 96 -5.66 6.12 0.14
C ALA A 96 -5.91 4.76 -0.53
N HIS A 97 -6.10 4.79 -1.83
CA HIS A 97 -6.48 3.63 -2.63
C HIS A 97 -5.64 3.55 -3.90
N ILE A 98 -5.25 2.34 -4.27
CA ILE A 98 -4.48 2.07 -5.49
C ILE A 98 -5.03 0.82 -6.16
N ASP A 99 -5.33 0.93 -7.45
CA ASP A 99 -5.73 -0.19 -8.29
C ASP A 99 -4.51 -0.86 -8.92
N PHE A 100 -4.54 -2.20 -8.96
CA PHE A 100 -3.58 -3.04 -9.67
C PHE A 100 -4.32 -3.83 -10.76
N PRO A 101 -4.67 -3.19 -11.88
CA PRO A 101 -5.57 -3.78 -12.89
C PRO A 101 -5.00 -5.04 -13.53
N GLU A 102 -3.68 -5.17 -13.66
CA GLU A 102 -3.04 -6.39 -14.17
C GLU A 102 -3.34 -7.64 -13.31
N PHE A 103 -3.68 -7.44 -12.03
CA PHE A 103 -4.01 -8.51 -11.08
C PHE A 103 -5.49 -8.55 -10.70
N GLY A 104 -6.29 -7.60 -11.16
CA GLY A 104 -7.69 -7.48 -10.80
C GLY A 104 -7.90 -7.25 -9.29
N VAL A 105 -6.95 -6.60 -8.64
CA VAL A 105 -7.02 -6.27 -7.20
C VAL A 105 -6.72 -4.80 -6.96
N ALA A 106 -7.21 -4.31 -5.82
CA ALA A 106 -6.88 -2.99 -5.31
C ALA A 106 -6.38 -3.09 -3.87
N TYR A 107 -5.62 -2.08 -3.47
CA TYR A 107 -5.13 -1.90 -2.10
C TYR A 107 -5.65 -0.60 -1.52
N GLU A 108 -6.24 -0.68 -0.35
CA GLU A 108 -6.68 0.47 0.41
C GLU A 108 -5.98 0.51 1.76
N LEU A 109 -5.57 1.70 2.19
CA LEU A 109 -5.09 1.97 3.53
C LEU A 109 -5.91 3.12 4.10
N SER A 110 -6.58 2.87 5.22
CA SER A 110 -7.41 3.83 5.94
C SER A 110 -6.88 4.07 7.35
N ALA A 111 -6.92 5.32 7.80
CA ALA A 111 -6.66 5.71 9.16
C ALA A 111 -7.99 5.99 9.86
N LEU A 112 -8.28 5.26 10.92
CA LEU A 112 -9.52 5.33 11.67
C LEU A 112 -9.29 5.94 13.05
N ASP A 113 -10.29 6.62 13.59
CA ASP A 113 -10.27 7.24 14.93
C ASP A 113 -10.48 6.23 16.07
N ARG A 114 -10.76 4.97 15.75
CA ARG A 114 -10.89 3.86 16.72
C ARG A 114 -10.39 2.55 16.13
N GLU A 115 -10.12 1.58 16.98
CA GLU A 115 -9.81 0.22 16.56
C GLU A 115 -11.08 -0.51 16.12
N LEU A 116 -10.93 -1.37 15.10
CA LEU A 116 -11.97 -2.30 14.68
C LEU A 116 -11.86 -3.62 15.46
N THR A 117 -13.01 -4.14 15.86
CA THR A 117 -13.12 -5.47 16.45
C THR A 117 -13.01 -6.56 15.38
N SER A 118 -12.85 -7.81 15.80
CA SER A 118 -12.89 -8.96 14.88
C SER A 118 -14.22 -9.07 14.13
N ASP A 119 -15.32 -8.69 14.76
CA ASP A 119 -16.66 -8.72 14.17
C ASP A 119 -16.81 -7.60 13.12
N ASP A 120 -16.28 -6.41 13.41
CA ASP A 120 -16.24 -5.31 12.44
C ASP A 120 -15.45 -5.74 11.17
N VAL A 121 -14.31 -6.40 11.35
CA VAL A 121 -13.50 -6.93 10.25
C VAL A 121 -14.24 -8.00 9.44
N ALA A 122 -14.96 -8.91 10.11
CA ALA A 122 -15.77 -9.92 9.44
C ALA A 122 -16.90 -9.28 8.61
N THR A 123 -17.50 -8.19 9.10
CA THR A 123 -18.55 -7.44 8.40
C THR A 123 -18.05 -6.85 7.09
N ILE A 124 -16.79 -6.43 6.99
CA ILE A 124 -16.20 -5.95 5.72
C ILE A 124 -16.31 -7.02 4.63
N GLY A 125 -15.95 -8.28 4.96
CA GLY A 125 -16.05 -9.39 4.02
C GLY A 125 -17.48 -9.71 3.62
N ALA A 126 -18.40 -9.78 4.59
CA ALA A 126 -19.80 -10.07 4.36
C ALA A 126 -20.47 -9.01 3.47
N ARG A 127 -20.21 -7.72 3.74
CA ARG A 127 -20.73 -6.61 2.92
C ARG A 127 -20.20 -6.65 1.49
N ALA A 128 -18.92 -6.93 1.33
CA ALA A 128 -18.32 -7.03 0.01
C ALA A 128 -18.94 -8.18 -0.79
N ALA A 129 -19.15 -9.34 -0.17
CA ALA A 129 -19.82 -10.49 -0.79
C ALA A 129 -21.26 -10.15 -1.21
N GLU A 130 -22.03 -9.50 -0.32
CA GLU A 130 -23.41 -9.08 -0.60
C GLU A 130 -23.49 -8.12 -1.80
N ILE A 131 -22.64 -7.09 -1.83
CA ILE A 131 -22.69 -6.04 -2.88
C ILE A 131 -22.16 -6.54 -4.21
N THR A 132 -21.12 -7.39 -4.20
CA THR A 132 -20.41 -7.79 -5.43
C THR A 132 -20.84 -9.16 -5.95
N GLY A 133 -21.53 -9.96 -5.15
CA GLY A 133 -21.82 -11.36 -5.44
C GLY A 133 -20.59 -12.26 -5.47
N ASP A 134 -19.52 -11.86 -4.79
CA ASP A 134 -18.22 -12.56 -4.76
C ASP A 134 -17.72 -12.71 -3.33
N ASP A 135 -17.83 -13.92 -2.78
CA ASP A 135 -17.41 -14.25 -1.42
C ASP A 135 -15.90 -14.01 -1.20
N ALA A 136 -15.14 -13.99 -2.29
CA ALA A 136 -13.72 -13.71 -2.28
C ALA A 136 -13.38 -12.26 -2.68
N ALA A 137 -14.34 -11.33 -2.67
CA ALA A 137 -14.11 -9.93 -3.00
C ALA A 137 -13.08 -9.27 -2.07
N ILE A 138 -13.08 -9.62 -0.80
CA ILE A 138 -12.02 -9.23 0.15
C ILE A 138 -10.96 -10.33 0.20
N ARG A 139 -9.71 -9.99 -0.07
CA ARG A 139 -8.57 -10.92 -0.06
C ARG A 139 -7.81 -10.91 1.26
N LEU A 140 -7.69 -9.73 1.88
CA LEU A 140 -6.99 -9.55 3.14
C LEU A 140 -7.51 -8.29 3.83
N VAL A 141 -7.76 -8.38 5.11
CA VAL A 141 -7.92 -7.22 5.99
C VAL A 141 -6.89 -7.33 7.10
N ARG A 142 -6.20 -6.25 7.37
CA ARG A 142 -5.25 -6.15 8.48
C ARG A 142 -5.51 -4.88 9.25
N THR A 143 -5.80 -5.01 10.53
CA THR A 143 -5.86 -3.92 11.49
C THR A 143 -4.49 -3.75 12.14
N ILE A 144 -4.05 -2.52 12.27
CA ILE A 144 -2.73 -2.15 12.79
C ILE A 144 -2.96 -1.14 13.90
N PRO A 145 -2.92 -1.57 15.18
CA PRO A 145 -3.03 -0.65 16.30
C PRO A 145 -1.85 0.32 16.31
N LEU A 146 -2.14 1.56 16.68
CA LEU A 146 -1.12 2.60 16.83
C LEU A 146 -0.72 2.65 18.31
N VAL A 147 0.46 2.14 18.61
CA VAL A 147 1.06 2.11 19.94
C VAL A 147 2.05 3.26 20.09
#